data_a5a3ffb20c3bdabb6181cd8672496599
#
_entry.id   a5a3ffb20c3bdabb6181cd8672496599
#
_cell.length_a   1.000
_cell.length_b   1.000
_cell.length_c   1.000
_cell.angle_alpha   90.00
_cell.angle_beta   90.00
_cell.angle_gamma   90.00
#
_symmetry.space_group_name_H-M   'P 1'
#
loop_
_entity.id
_entity.type
_entity.pdbx_description
1 polymer ?
#
loop_
_entity_poly.entity_id
_entity_poly.type
_entity_poly.pdbx_seq_one_letter_code
_entity_poly.pdbx_strand_id
1 'polypeptide(L)'
;MLRVKTGFSLGSAMLALALASPSVAQNVDWPTYNADLAGSRYRPVDQINASNFNDLEVAWRFKTDQIGTRPEYKLEGTPLAVDGIIYATAGTRRGVVALDGVTGELLWVHSIREGKRGAASPRALSGRGLSYWTDGTEKRILYVTPGYRLVALDAATGQRIKSFGKDGVIDLKVDFDQDLQGGLETGEVGLHAAPTVAGNTIIVGAAMREGFTPRTHNNTKGYVRGFDVRTGKRMWIFHTVPKKGQFGYDSWHNGSAETNGNTGVWTQIS
;
A
#
# COMPACT_ATOMS: atom_id res chain seq x y z
N MET A 1 46.85 -66.47 50.99
CA MET A 1 45.42 -66.09 51.01
C MET A 1 45.27 -64.65 50.52
N LEU A 2 45.04 -64.49 49.25
CA LEU A 2 44.90 -63.12 48.57
C LEU A 2 43.44 -62.82 48.42
N ARG A 3 42.94 -61.66 48.97
CA ARG A 3 41.60 -61.14 48.74
C ARG A 3 41.66 -60.02 47.65
N VAL A 4 40.97 -60.27 46.56
CA VAL A 4 40.75 -59.27 45.49
C VAL A 4 39.52 -58.46 45.87
N LYS A 5 39.67 -57.12 45.95
CA LYS A 5 38.55 -56.17 46.07
C LYS A 5 38.13 -55.68 44.66
N THR A 6 36.97 -56.10 44.28
CA THR A 6 36.31 -55.51 43.06
C THR A 6 35.57 -54.22 43.42
N GLY A 7 36.05 -53.09 42.91
CA GLY A 7 35.38 -51.81 42.99
C GLY A 7 34.42 -51.64 41.81
N PHE A 8 33.10 -51.53 42.09
CA PHE A 8 32.09 -51.10 41.09
C PHE A 8 32.06 -49.60 41.08
N SER A 9 32.43 -49.02 39.94
CA SER A 9 32.25 -47.60 39.65
C SER A 9 30.86 -47.40 38.93
N LEU A 10 29.92 -46.82 39.67
CA LEU A 10 28.67 -46.34 39.03
C LEU A 10 28.97 -45.06 38.32
N GLY A 11 29.05 -45.11 36.98
CA GLY A 11 29.05 -43.95 36.12
C GLY A 11 27.62 -43.38 36.00
N SER A 12 27.37 -42.23 36.62
CA SER A 12 26.13 -41.48 36.43
C SER A 12 26.14 -40.85 35.04
N ALA A 13 25.39 -41.44 34.10
CA ALA A 13 25.10 -40.80 32.84
C ALA A 13 24.05 -39.69 33.07
N MET A 14 24.48 -38.44 33.09
CA MET A 14 23.55 -37.28 33.00
C MET A 14 22.96 -37.20 31.58
N LEU A 15 21.70 -37.59 31.45
CA LEU A 15 20.91 -37.36 30.26
C LEU A 15 20.51 -35.86 30.22
N ALA A 16 21.22 -35.06 29.43
CA ALA A 16 20.84 -33.67 29.17
C ALA A 16 19.58 -33.67 28.31
N LEU A 17 18.41 -33.50 28.92
CA LEU A 17 17.18 -33.15 28.19
C LEU A 17 17.36 -31.72 27.63
N ALA A 18 17.63 -31.61 26.36
CA ALA A 18 17.52 -30.36 25.66
C ALA A 18 16.01 -30.00 25.62
N LEU A 19 15.60 -29.11 26.51
CA LEU A 19 14.29 -28.46 26.43
C LEU A 19 14.30 -27.59 25.15
N ALA A 20 13.74 -28.11 24.09
CA ALA A 20 13.37 -27.27 22.93
C ALA A 20 12.38 -26.23 23.44
N SER A 21 12.84 -25.01 23.65
CA SER A 21 11.93 -23.88 23.88
C SER A 21 10.98 -23.80 22.71
N PRO A 22 9.65 -23.74 22.93
CA PRO A 22 8.74 -23.50 21.83
C PRO A 22 9.14 -22.16 21.21
N SER A 23 9.47 -22.17 19.93
CA SER A 23 9.65 -20.91 19.19
C SER A 23 8.32 -20.18 19.27
N VAL A 24 8.26 -19.09 20.03
CA VAL A 24 7.14 -18.17 19.99
C VAL A 24 7.10 -17.67 18.55
N ALA A 25 6.02 -17.99 17.84
CA ALA A 25 5.81 -17.47 16.50
C ALA A 25 5.98 -15.95 16.54
N GLN A 26 7.03 -15.46 15.89
CA GLN A 26 7.33 -14.04 15.86
C GLN A 26 6.28 -13.39 14.97
N ASN A 27 5.31 -12.66 15.57
CA ASN A 27 4.36 -11.87 14.83
C ASN A 27 5.13 -10.72 14.17
N VAL A 28 5.43 -10.86 12.88
CA VAL A 28 6.15 -9.87 12.11
C VAL A 28 5.19 -9.24 11.12
N ASP A 29 4.84 -7.99 11.36
CA ASP A 29 3.96 -7.22 10.49
C ASP A 29 4.63 -6.86 9.16
N TRP A 30 3.80 -6.70 8.12
CA TRP A 30 4.15 -6.13 6.82
C TRP A 30 3.30 -4.87 6.59
N PRO A 31 3.61 -3.73 7.26
CA PRO A 31 2.73 -2.57 7.33
C PRO A 31 2.81 -1.63 6.13
N THR A 32 3.77 -1.82 5.23
CA THR A 32 3.95 -1.00 4.03
C THR A 32 4.12 -1.85 2.79
N TYR A 33 3.94 -1.27 1.62
CA TYR A 33 4.07 -1.95 0.32
C TYR A 33 5.39 -2.73 0.17
N ASN A 34 6.49 -2.18 0.67
CA ASN A 34 7.84 -2.75 0.57
C ASN A 34 8.39 -3.24 1.91
N ALA A 35 7.56 -3.61 2.87
CA ALA A 35 7.90 -3.96 4.25
C ALA A 35 8.28 -2.74 5.12
N ASP A 36 9.09 -1.85 4.61
CA ASP A 36 9.53 -0.61 5.26
C ASP A 36 9.70 0.53 4.24
N LEU A 37 9.99 1.75 4.73
CA LEU A 37 10.20 2.93 3.88
C LEU A 37 11.53 2.91 3.13
N ALA A 38 12.50 2.10 3.55
CA ALA A 38 13.75 1.90 2.81
C ALA A 38 13.57 0.96 1.60
N GLY A 39 12.40 0.33 1.49
CA GLY A 39 12.09 -0.57 0.38
C GLY A 39 12.85 -1.89 0.44
N SER A 40 13.23 -2.35 1.65
CA SER A 40 14.07 -3.53 1.84
C SER A 40 13.41 -4.83 1.38
N ARG A 41 12.07 -4.90 1.43
CA ARG A 41 11.26 -6.11 1.18
C ARG A 41 11.69 -7.30 2.04
N TYR A 42 12.21 -7.02 3.21
CA TYR A 42 12.76 -8.01 4.12
C TYR A 42 12.09 -7.93 5.49
N ARG A 43 11.82 -9.08 6.07
CA ARG A 43 11.43 -9.26 7.46
C ARG A 43 12.23 -10.43 8.05
N PRO A 44 12.70 -10.34 9.29
CA PRO A 44 13.53 -11.37 9.93
C PRO A 44 12.66 -12.54 10.40
N VAL A 45 12.02 -13.24 9.45
CA VAL A 45 11.23 -14.45 9.71
C VAL A 45 12.01 -15.67 9.23
N ASP A 46 11.98 -16.75 10.00
CA ASP A 46 12.76 -17.97 9.78
C ASP A 46 11.92 -19.27 9.82
N GLN A 47 10.59 -19.15 9.97
CA GLN A 47 9.68 -20.30 10.02
C GLN A 47 9.69 -21.12 8.73
N ILE A 48 9.95 -20.50 7.60
CA ILE A 48 10.11 -21.17 6.31
C ILE A 48 11.58 -21.17 5.94
N ASN A 49 12.13 -22.37 5.71
CA ASN A 49 13.52 -22.58 5.38
C ASN A 49 13.68 -23.76 4.40
N ALA A 50 14.92 -24.06 4.00
CA ALA A 50 15.20 -25.10 3.00
C ALA A 50 14.73 -26.51 3.42
N SER A 51 14.57 -26.78 4.72
CA SER A 51 14.15 -28.10 5.20
C SER A 51 12.63 -28.32 5.14
N ASN A 52 11.81 -27.25 5.15
CA ASN A 52 10.36 -27.35 5.19
C ASN A 52 9.65 -26.64 4.02
N PHE A 53 10.40 -26.03 3.11
CA PHE A 53 9.82 -25.30 1.98
C PHE A 53 8.92 -26.18 1.10
N ASN A 54 9.31 -27.46 0.90
CA ASN A 54 8.54 -28.39 0.06
C ASN A 54 7.27 -28.92 0.74
N ASP A 55 7.12 -28.68 2.04
CA ASP A 55 5.97 -29.13 2.84
C ASP A 55 4.87 -28.04 2.92
N LEU A 56 5.08 -26.89 2.26
CA LEU A 56 4.11 -25.81 2.27
C LEU A 56 2.85 -26.17 1.50
N GLU A 57 1.73 -25.93 2.13
CA GLU A 57 0.41 -26.09 1.55
C GLU A 57 -0.35 -24.76 1.53
N VAL A 58 -1.35 -24.66 0.64
CA VAL A 58 -2.24 -23.49 0.57
C VAL A 58 -3.20 -23.51 1.75
N ALA A 59 -3.01 -22.64 2.73
CA ALA A 59 -3.87 -22.57 3.91
C ALA A 59 -5.31 -22.17 3.54
N TRP A 60 -5.47 -21.14 2.69
CA TRP A 60 -6.77 -20.65 2.22
C TRP A 60 -6.64 -19.86 0.92
N ARG A 61 -7.77 -19.58 0.29
CA ARG A 61 -7.87 -18.73 -0.92
C ARG A 61 -9.06 -17.80 -0.79
N PHE A 62 -8.85 -16.53 -1.02
CA PHE A 62 -9.92 -15.55 -1.12
C PHE A 62 -10.17 -15.18 -2.59
N LYS A 63 -11.42 -15.30 -3.04
CA LYS A 63 -11.82 -14.98 -4.42
C LYS A 63 -12.28 -13.53 -4.51
N THR A 64 -11.75 -12.77 -5.48
CA THR A 64 -12.11 -11.38 -5.73
C THR A 64 -13.13 -11.20 -6.86
N ASP A 65 -13.59 -12.29 -7.47
CA ASP A 65 -14.46 -12.30 -8.66
C ASP A 65 -15.75 -11.50 -8.50
N GLN A 66 -16.28 -11.45 -7.28
CA GLN A 66 -17.54 -10.77 -6.96
C GLN A 66 -17.33 -9.35 -6.41
N ILE A 67 -16.09 -8.90 -6.30
CA ILE A 67 -15.76 -7.57 -5.84
C ILE A 67 -15.56 -6.65 -7.05
N GLY A 68 -16.65 -6.08 -7.54
CA GLY A 68 -16.63 -5.21 -8.71
C GLY A 68 -17.66 -5.65 -9.75
N THR A 69 -17.57 -5.08 -10.95
CA THR A 69 -18.54 -5.34 -12.04
C THR A 69 -18.15 -6.49 -12.95
N ARG A 70 -16.93 -6.95 -12.86
CA ARG A 70 -16.38 -8.06 -13.65
C ARG A 70 -15.21 -8.67 -12.88
N PRO A 71 -14.77 -9.88 -13.21
CA PRO A 71 -13.59 -10.49 -12.63
C PRO A 71 -12.34 -9.61 -12.80
N GLU A 72 -11.48 -9.62 -11.79
CA GLU A 72 -10.17 -8.99 -11.84
C GLU A 72 -9.23 -9.83 -12.71
N TYR A 73 -8.58 -9.21 -13.69
CA TYR A 73 -7.64 -9.88 -14.58
C TYR A 73 -6.20 -9.36 -14.46
N LYS A 74 -5.99 -8.36 -13.62
CA LYS A 74 -4.68 -7.75 -13.40
C LYS A 74 -4.54 -7.38 -11.92
N LEU A 75 -4.10 -8.34 -11.14
CA LEU A 75 -3.90 -8.20 -9.71
C LEU A 75 -2.41 -7.93 -9.45
N GLU A 76 -2.08 -6.68 -9.13
CA GLU A 76 -0.70 -6.22 -8.89
C GLU A 76 -0.48 -5.78 -7.44
N GLY A 77 -1.49 -5.91 -6.59
CA GLY A 77 -1.44 -5.41 -5.21
C GLY A 77 -0.52 -6.25 -4.33
N THR A 78 0.26 -5.57 -3.47
CA THR A 78 0.91 -6.20 -2.34
C THR A 78 -0.01 -6.07 -1.13
N PRO A 79 -0.48 -7.18 -0.54
CA PRO A 79 -1.24 -7.13 0.70
C PRO A 79 -0.39 -6.59 1.85
N LEU A 80 -1.04 -5.92 2.81
CA LEU A 80 -0.45 -5.62 4.10
C LEU A 80 -0.85 -6.70 5.10
N ALA A 81 0.05 -7.01 6.03
CA ALA A 81 -0.23 -7.90 7.15
C ALA A 81 0.08 -7.13 8.44
N VAL A 82 -0.94 -6.84 9.24
CA VAL A 82 -0.80 -6.08 10.48
C VAL A 82 -1.73 -6.65 11.54
N ASP A 83 -1.19 -6.93 12.71
CA ASP A 83 -1.94 -7.49 13.85
C ASP A 83 -2.76 -8.74 13.49
N GLY A 84 -2.23 -9.62 12.64
CA GLY A 84 -2.90 -10.86 12.20
C GLY A 84 -3.99 -10.64 11.13
N ILE A 85 -4.20 -9.43 10.65
CA ILE A 85 -5.17 -9.11 9.61
C ILE A 85 -4.45 -8.84 8.28
N ILE A 86 -4.98 -9.39 7.20
CA ILE A 86 -4.52 -9.14 5.83
C ILE A 86 -5.40 -8.07 5.20
N TYR A 87 -4.82 -6.95 4.80
CA TYR A 87 -5.50 -5.90 4.06
C TYR A 87 -5.05 -5.90 2.60
N ALA A 88 -5.99 -5.89 1.67
CA ALA A 88 -5.68 -5.89 0.25
C ALA A 88 -6.67 -5.05 -0.56
N THR A 89 -6.21 -4.55 -1.72
CA THR A 89 -7.12 -4.04 -2.75
C THR A 89 -7.66 -5.19 -3.59
N ALA A 90 -8.94 -5.13 -3.94
CA ALA A 90 -9.60 -6.19 -4.68
C ALA A 90 -10.65 -5.65 -5.65
N GLY A 91 -10.84 -6.38 -6.75
CA GLY A 91 -11.86 -6.10 -7.73
C GLY A 91 -11.63 -4.85 -8.58
N THR A 92 -12.43 -4.72 -9.63
CA THR A 92 -12.24 -3.70 -10.69
C THR A 92 -12.54 -2.27 -10.24
N ARG A 93 -13.16 -2.10 -9.06
CA ARG A 93 -13.39 -0.77 -8.43
C ARG A 93 -12.34 -0.38 -7.41
N ARG A 94 -11.30 -1.19 -7.25
CA ARG A 94 -10.30 -1.04 -6.19
C ARG A 94 -10.97 -0.98 -4.81
N GLY A 95 -11.81 -1.99 -4.52
CA GLY A 95 -12.32 -2.19 -3.19
C GLY A 95 -11.20 -2.57 -2.23
N VAL A 96 -11.42 -2.35 -0.94
CA VAL A 96 -10.51 -2.77 0.12
C VAL A 96 -11.16 -3.90 0.88
N VAL A 97 -10.41 -4.96 1.13
CA VAL A 97 -10.84 -6.09 1.97
C VAL A 97 -9.90 -6.21 3.17
N ALA A 98 -10.48 -6.61 4.30
CA ALA A 98 -9.73 -7.12 5.45
C ALA A 98 -10.10 -8.57 5.68
N LEU A 99 -9.10 -9.40 5.80
CA LEU A 99 -9.24 -10.85 5.98
C LEU A 99 -8.54 -11.27 7.27
N ASP A 100 -9.10 -12.21 7.98
CA ASP A 100 -8.38 -12.92 9.03
C ASP A 100 -7.18 -13.64 8.40
N GLY A 101 -5.97 -13.39 8.94
CA GLY A 101 -4.74 -13.92 8.35
C GLY A 101 -4.59 -15.44 8.49
N VAL A 102 -5.26 -16.05 9.46
CA VAL A 102 -5.20 -17.49 9.73
C VAL A 102 -6.23 -18.25 8.89
N THR A 103 -7.46 -17.75 8.86
CA THR A 103 -8.60 -18.48 8.24
C THR A 103 -8.94 -18.00 6.83
N GLY A 104 -8.52 -16.79 6.45
CA GLY A 104 -8.95 -16.14 5.20
C GLY A 104 -10.38 -15.61 5.24
N GLU A 105 -11.04 -15.61 6.41
CA GLU A 105 -12.40 -15.09 6.57
C GLU A 105 -12.46 -13.60 6.26
N LEU A 106 -13.50 -13.18 5.52
CA LEU A 106 -13.74 -11.77 5.22
C LEU A 106 -14.28 -11.05 6.46
N LEU A 107 -13.49 -10.15 7.04
CA LEU A 107 -13.89 -9.34 8.19
C LEU A 107 -14.73 -8.14 7.76
N TRP A 108 -14.29 -7.42 6.72
CA TRP A 108 -15.03 -6.32 6.14
C TRP A 108 -14.59 -6.05 4.69
N VAL A 109 -15.46 -5.38 3.95
CA VAL A 109 -15.17 -4.87 2.60
C VAL A 109 -15.63 -3.43 2.47
N HIS A 110 -14.81 -2.60 1.83
CA HIS A 110 -15.13 -1.22 1.48
C HIS A 110 -15.00 -1.00 -0.02
N SER A 111 -15.94 -0.28 -0.64
CA SER A 111 -15.86 0.07 -2.07
C SER A 111 -16.64 1.34 -2.34
N ILE A 112 -16.11 2.16 -3.25
CA ILE A 112 -16.77 3.39 -3.71
C ILE A 112 -17.18 3.22 -5.17
N ARG A 113 -18.44 3.59 -5.47
CA ARG A 113 -18.91 3.71 -6.85
C ARG A 113 -18.64 5.12 -7.35
N GLU A 114 -17.73 5.26 -8.30
CA GLU A 114 -17.29 6.56 -8.80
C GLU A 114 -17.94 6.96 -10.15
N GLY A 115 -18.84 6.14 -10.68
CA GLY A 115 -19.59 6.44 -11.90
C GLY A 115 -18.68 6.74 -13.10
N LYS A 116 -18.99 7.82 -13.83
CA LYS A 116 -18.23 8.28 -15.00
C LYS A 116 -16.75 8.54 -14.68
N ARG A 117 -16.47 9.13 -13.51
CA ARG A 117 -15.12 9.45 -13.07
C ARG A 117 -14.25 8.20 -12.91
N GLY A 118 -14.77 7.15 -12.30
CA GLY A 118 -14.06 5.88 -12.18
C GLY A 118 -13.87 5.18 -13.53
N ALA A 119 -14.88 5.24 -14.39
CA ALA A 119 -14.81 4.66 -15.74
C ALA A 119 -13.80 5.37 -16.65
N ALA A 120 -13.66 6.70 -16.52
CA ALA A 120 -12.70 7.51 -17.28
C ALA A 120 -11.26 7.45 -16.72
N SER A 121 -11.04 6.75 -15.60
CA SER A 121 -9.74 6.70 -14.95
C SER A 121 -8.65 6.16 -15.88
N PRO A 122 -7.48 6.81 -15.97
CA PRO A 122 -6.33 6.27 -16.68
C PRO A 122 -5.71 5.06 -15.98
N ARG A 123 -6.03 4.87 -14.68
CA ARG A 123 -5.48 3.82 -13.81
C ARG A 123 -6.59 3.10 -13.06
N ALA A 124 -7.38 2.33 -13.80
CA ALA A 124 -8.47 1.51 -13.27
C ALA A 124 -7.95 0.25 -12.54
N LEU A 125 -8.85 -0.64 -12.17
CA LEU A 125 -8.63 -1.94 -11.53
C LEU A 125 -8.13 -1.84 -10.09
N SER A 126 -7.70 -2.98 -9.52
CA SER A 126 -7.34 -3.11 -8.10
C SER A 126 -6.15 -2.24 -7.68
N GLY A 127 -5.31 -1.84 -8.62
CA GLY A 127 -4.11 -1.07 -8.30
C GLY A 127 -3.05 -1.90 -7.59
N ARG A 128 -2.10 -1.22 -6.91
CA ARG A 128 -0.92 -1.86 -6.33
C ARG A 128 -0.96 -2.02 -4.83
N GLY A 129 -1.97 -1.52 -4.13
CA GLY A 129 -2.12 -1.76 -2.70
C GLY A 129 -2.60 -0.57 -1.89
N LEU A 130 -2.30 -0.66 -0.63
CA LEU A 130 -2.79 0.17 0.46
C LEU A 130 -1.62 0.69 1.28
N SER A 131 -1.91 1.61 2.19
CA SER A 131 -0.99 1.99 3.26
C SER A 131 -1.68 1.90 4.61
N TYR A 132 -0.91 1.59 5.61
CA TYR A 132 -1.32 1.56 7.00
C TYR A 132 -0.67 2.69 7.77
N TRP A 133 -1.40 3.25 8.72
CA TRP A 133 -0.90 4.22 9.67
C TRP A 133 -1.49 3.98 11.05
N THR A 134 -0.69 4.22 12.09
CA THR A 134 -1.16 4.21 13.49
C THR A 134 -0.36 5.19 14.32
N ASP A 135 -0.99 5.74 15.36
CA ASP A 135 -0.33 6.46 16.46
C ASP A 135 -0.37 5.66 17.77
N GLY A 136 -0.70 4.37 17.68
CA GLY A 136 -0.88 3.48 18.83
C GLY A 136 -2.32 3.37 19.30
N THR A 137 -3.16 4.36 19.04
CA THR A 137 -4.59 4.38 19.38
C THR A 137 -5.47 4.25 18.16
N GLU A 138 -5.28 5.13 17.19
CA GLU A 138 -5.97 5.07 15.91
C GLU A 138 -5.18 4.20 14.92
N LYS A 139 -5.91 3.42 14.13
CA LYS A 139 -5.37 2.59 13.05
C LYS A 139 -6.11 2.90 11.77
N ARG A 140 -5.40 3.28 10.70
CA ARG A 140 -5.99 3.72 9.44
C ARG A 140 -5.48 2.93 8.25
N ILE A 141 -6.38 2.56 7.36
CA ILE A 141 -6.07 2.09 6.02
C ILE A 141 -6.28 3.24 5.04
N LEU A 142 -5.28 3.51 4.22
CA LEU A 142 -5.25 4.61 3.26
C LEU A 142 -5.09 4.05 1.85
N TYR A 143 -5.89 4.53 0.91
CA TYR A 143 -5.77 4.12 -0.49
C TYR A 143 -6.23 5.21 -1.45
N VAL A 144 -5.78 5.12 -2.70
CA VAL A 144 -6.22 6.02 -3.77
C VAL A 144 -7.19 5.25 -4.68
N THR A 145 -8.39 5.80 -4.87
CA THR A 145 -9.40 5.19 -5.74
C THR A 145 -9.04 5.32 -7.23
N PRO A 146 -9.67 4.55 -8.14
CA PRO A 146 -9.52 4.76 -9.59
C PRO A 146 -9.80 6.20 -10.02
N GLY A 147 -10.82 6.85 -9.48
CA GLY A 147 -11.17 8.24 -9.78
C GLY A 147 -10.26 9.29 -9.15
N TYR A 148 -9.13 8.88 -8.58
CA TYR A 148 -8.13 9.75 -7.95
C TYR A 148 -8.68 10.51 -6.75
N ARG A 149 -9.21 9.74 -5.78
CA ARG A 149 -9.57 10.20 -4.44
C ARG A 149 -8.72 9.47 -3.42
N LEU A 150 -8.21 10.19 -2.43
CA LEU A 150 -7.54 9.60 -1.27
C LEU A 150 -8.59 9.34 -0.19
N VAL A 151 -8.64 8.12 0.31
CA VAL A 151 -9.63 7.66 1.29
C VAL A 151 -8.93 7.17 2.54
N ALA A 152 -9.46 7.53 3.71
CA ALA A 152 -9.04 7.02 5.00
C ALA A 152 -10.15 6.17 5.62
N LEU A 153 -9.81 4.93 5.94
CA LEU A 153 -10.69 3.96 6.60
C LEU A 153 -10.17 3.64 8.00
N ASP A 154 -11.07 3.42 8.91
CA ASP A 154 -10.77 2.76 10.17
C ASP A 154 -10.36 1.31 9.89
N ALA A 155 -9.20 0.89 10.37
CA ALA A 155 -8.62 -0.42 10.04
C ALA A 155 -9.45 -1.58 10.61
N ALA A 156 -10.14 -1.40 11.74
CA ALA A 156 -10.92 -2.45 12.37
C ALA A 156 -12.27 -2.67 11.67
N THR A 157 -12.87 -1.61 11.12
CA THR A 157 -14.26 -1.65 10.65
C THR A 157 -14.44 -1.41 9.15
N GLY A 158 -13.42 -0.89 8.45
CA GLY A 158 -13.51 -0.48 7.05
C GLY A 158 -14.40 0.76 6.81
N GLN A 159 -14.87 1.41 7.88
CA GLN A 159 -15.67 2.62 7.77
C GLN A 159 -14.77 3.83 7.48
N ARG A 160 -15.30 4.79 6.72
CA ARG A 160 -14.58 6.02 6.43
C ARG A 160 -14.42 6.87 7.70
N ILE A 161 -13.23 7.40 7.91
CA ILE A 161 -12.93 8.30 9.03
C ILE A 161 -13.45 9.69 8.70
N LYS A 162 -14.62 10.05 9.27
CA LYS A 162 -15.36 11.26 8.90
C LYS A 162 -14.58 12.57 9.11
N SER A 163 -13.63 12.59 10.04
CA SER A 163 -12.75 13.75 10.30
C SER A 163 -11.67 13.97 9.25
N PHE A 164 -11.46 12.99 8.34
CA PHE A 164 -10.47 13.08 7.28
C PHE A 164 -11.09 13.66 6.01
N GLY A 165 -10.60 14.82 5.56
CA GLY A 165 -11.12 15.51 4.38
C GLY A 165 -12.62 15.79 4.47
N LYS A 166 -13.35 15.43 3.43
CA LYS A 166 -14.81 15.49 3.41
C LYS A 166 -15.37 14.07 3.57
N ASP A 167 -15.87 13.74 4.76
CA ASP A 167 -16.46 12.44 5.08
C ASP A 167 -15.54 11.24 4.73
N GLY A 168 -14.27 11.34 5.13
CA GLY A 168 -13.26 10.31 4.92
C GLY A 168 -12.57 10.33 3.56
N VAL A 169 -12.78 11.38 2.75
CA VAL A 169 -12.33 11.45 1.36
C VAL A 169 -11.71 12.79 1.03
N ILE A 170 -10.58 12.79 0.34
CA ILE A 170 -9.99 13.96 -0.32
C ILE A 170 -10.10 13.77 -1.82
N ASP A 171 -10.63 14.77 -2.52
CA ASP A 171 -10.60 14.82 -3.97
C ASP A 171 -9.23 15.30 -4.46
N LEU A 172 -8.40 14.36 -4.94
CA LEU A 172 -7.06 14.68 -5.42
C LEU A 172 -7.02 15.44 -6.75
N LYS A 173 -8.16 15.61 -7.43
CA LYS A 173 -8.27 16.48 -8.61
C LYS A 173 -8.55 17.93 -8.25
N VAL A 174 -8.99 18.19 -7.03
CA VAL A 174 -9.14 19.54 -6.49
C VAL A 174 -7.82 19.98 -5.87
N ASP A 175 -7.56 21.29 -5.86
CA ASP A 175 -6.34 21.87 -5.25
C ASP A 175 -5.04 21.23 -5.81
N PHE A 176 -4.99 21.13 -7.14
CA PHE A 176 -3.89 20.49 -7.87
C PHE A 176 -2.94 21.52 -8.51
N ASP A 177 -3.09 22.80 -8.17
CA ASP A 177 -2.32 23.95 -8.65
C ASP A 177 -2.27 24.09 -10.19
N GLN A 178 -3.22 23.48 -10.89
CA GLN A 178 -3.42 23.57 -12.34
C GLN A 178 -4.85 23.18 -12.71
N ASP A 179 -5.31 23.68 -13.86
CA ASP A 179 -6.57 23.24 -14.45
C ASP A 179 -6.41 21.86 -15.11
N LEU A 180 -7.39 20.99 -14.89
CA LEU A 180 -7.41 19.67 -15.51
C LEU A 180 -8.15 19.71 -16.84
N GLN A 181 -7.54 19.22 -17.89
CA GLN A 181 -8.20 19.02 -19.17
C GLN A 181 -9.35 18.01 -19.00
N GLY A 182 -10.55 18.36 -19.48
CA GLY A 182 -11.75 17.54 -19.30
C GLY A 182 -12.38 17.59 -17.90
N GLY A 183 -11.86 18.42 -17.01
CA GLY A 183 -12.42 18.66 -15.67
C GLY A 183 -12.31 17.48 -14.71
N LEU A 184 -13.08 17.55 -13.61
CA LEU A 184 -12.97 16.59 -12.52
C LEU A 184 -13.45 15.17 -12.88
N GLU A 185 -14.42 15.06 -13.80
CA GLU A 185 -15.03 13.77 -14.17
C GLU A 185 -14.19 12.97 -15.18
N THR A 186 -13.49 13.64 -16.08
CA THR A 186 -12.82 13.03 -17.22
C THR A 186 -11.33 13.34 -17.34
N GLY A 187 -10.79 14.13 -16.40
CA GLY A 187 -9.37 14.50 -16.39
C GLY A 187 -8.43 13.29 -16.42
N GLU A 188 -7.30 13.45 -17.07
CA GLU A 188 -6.36 12.37 -17.44
C GLU A 188 -5.43 11.90 -16.33
N VAL A 189 -5.62 12.40 -15.11
CA VAL A 189 -4.78 12.06 -13.97
C VAL A 189 -5.43 11.01 -13.09
N GLY A 190 -4.62 10.11 -12.59
CA GLY A 190 -5.00 9.07 -11.63
C GLY A 190 -3.79 8.57 -10.87
N LEU A 191 -3.93 7.48 -10.15
CA LEU A 191 -2.82 6.77 -9.53
C LEU A 191 -3.23 5.32 -9.29
N HIS A 192 -2.29 4.39 -9.42
CA HIS A 192 -2.50 2.99 -9.04
C HIS A 192 -1.50 2.51 -7.98
N ALA A 193 -0.44 3.28 -7.69
CA ALA A 193 0.45 3.00 -6.58
C ALA A 193 -0.26 3.20 -5.23
N ALA A 194 0.17 2.47 -4.21
CA ALA A 194 -0.21 2.76 -2.84
C ALA A 194 0.31 4.15 -2.44
N PRO A 195 -0.44 4.95 -1.68
CA PRO A 195 0.13 6.17 -1.09
C PRO A 195 1.28 5.78 -0.14
N THR A 196 2.28 6.63 0.03
CA THR A 196 3.36 6.40 0.99
C THR A 196 3.07 7.16 2.28
N VAL A 197 3.21 6.51 3.42
CA VAL A 197 3.06 7.15 4.72
C VAL A 197 4.43 7.28 5.39
N ALA A 198 4.84 8.52 5.65
CA ALA A 198 6.07 8.85 6.35
C ALA A 198 5.73 9.70 7.59
N GLY A 199 5.82 9.12 8.78
CA GLY A 199 5.33 9.71 10.02
C GLY A 199 3.85 10.06 9.93
N ASN A 200 3.50 11.33 10.03
CA ASN A 200 2.12 11.81 9.94
C ASN A 200 1.76 12.39 8.55
N THR A 201 2.58 12.14 7.54
CA THR A 201 2.37 12.64 6.18
C THR A 201 2.04 11.52 5.22
N ILE A 202 0.93 11.67 4.50
CA ILE A 202 0.57 10.82 3.35
C ILE A 202 1.14 11.47 2.10
N ILE A 203 2.00 10.77 1.37
CA ILE A 203 2.62 11.25 0.14
C ILE A 203 1.94 10.57 -1.04
N VAL A 204 1.44 11.39 -1.97
CA VAL A 204 0.67 10.92 -3.14
C VAL A 204 1.29 11.49 -4.40
N GLY A 205 1.67 10.61 -5.32
CA GLY A 205 2.09 10.97 -6.66
C GLY A 205 0.92 11.07 -7.65
N ALA A 206 1.23 11.05 -8.92
CA ALA A 206 0.26 11.07 -10.00
C ALA A 206 0.71 10.22 -11.18
N ALA A 207 -0.26 9.63 -11.87
CA ALA A 207 -0.05 8.85 -13.10
C ALA A 207 -1.00 9.36 -14.19
N MET A 208 -0.49 9.40 -15.41
CA MET A 208 -1.22 9.92 -16.57
C MET A 208 -1.61 8.79 -17.52
N ARG A 209 -2.46 9.09 -18.46
CA ARG A 209 -2.72 8.24 -19.63
C ARG A 209 -1.62 8.46 -20.64
N GLU A 210 -0.55 7.70 -20.50
CA GLU A 210 0.64 7.86 -21.32
C GLU A 210 0.53 7.20 -22.68
N GLY A 211 1.23 7.77 -23.66
CA GLY A 211 1.51 7.17 -24.96
C GLY A 211 0.38 7.18 -25.99
N PHE A 212 -0.85 7.52 -25.61
CA PHE A 212 -2.01 7.40 -26.50
C PHE A 212 -2.77 8.70 -26.73
N THR A 213 -3.18 9.38 -25.68
CA THR A 213 -3.97 10.61 -25.76
C THR A 213 -3.76 11.52 -24.55
N PRO A 214 -3.70 12.83 -24.74
CA PRO A 214 -3.58 13.48 -26.04
C PRO A 214 -2.20 13.24 -26.67
N ARG A 215 -2.09 13.26 -27.99
CA ARG A 215 -0.81 13.16 -28.69
C ARG A 215 -0.08 14.50 -28.72
N THR A 216 0.11 15.06 -27.56
CA THR A 216 0.79 16.34 -27.35
C THR A 216 1.60 16.26 -26.06
N HIS A 217 2.64 17.06 -25.95
CA HIS A 217 3.39 17.23 -24.71
C HIS A 217 2.71 18.24 -23.75
N ASN A 218 1.72 19.01 -24.22
CA ASN A 218 0.94 19.92 -23.38
C ASN A 218 -0.14 19.18 -22.60
N ASN A 219 0.26 18.48 -21.56
CA ASN A 219 -0.60 17.63 -20.75
C ASN A 219 -0.67 18.13 -19.30
N THR A 220 -1.60 17.58 -18.52
CA THR A 220 -1.64 17.72 -17.07
C THR A 220 -0.30 17.32 -16.45
N LYS A 221 0.24 18.17 -15.59
CA LYS A 221 1.51 17.92 -14.89
C LYS A 221 1.30 17.00 -13.70
N GLY A 222 2.24 16.09 -13.48
CA GLY A 222 2.19 15.11 -12.41
C GLY A 222 2.91 15.58 -11.17
N TYR A 223 2.21 16.28 -10.28
CA TYR A 223 2.78 16.77 -9.05
C TYR A 223 2.75 15.73 -7.93
N VAL A 224 3.64 15.87 -6.95
CA VAL A 224 3.64 15.09 -5.70
C VAL A 224 3.11 15.96 -4.58
N ARG A 225 2.23 15.43 -3.76
CA ARG A 225 1.61 16.18 -2.67
C ARG A 225 1.69 15.42 -1.35
N GLY A 226 1.91 16.17 -0.27
CA GLY A 226 1.84 15.68 1.10
C GLY A 226 0.57 16.13 1.79
N PHE A 227 -0.08 15.21 2.50
CA PHE A 227 -1.31 15.45 3.26
C PHE A 227 -1.12 15.01 4.70
N ASP A 228 -1.68 15.76 5.63
CA ASP A 228 -1.75 15.35 7.03
C ASP A 228 -2.61 14.09 7.17
N VAL A 229 -2.09 13.08 7.86
CA VAL A 229 -2.74 11.76 7.94
C VAL A 229 -4.01 11.77 8.78
N ARG A 230 -4.17 12.72 9.71
CA ARG A 230 -5.35 12.81 10.57
C ARG A 230 -6.48 13.61 9.94
N THR A 231 -6.15 14.73 9.34
CA THR A 231 -7.14 15.70 8.83
C THR A 231 -7.33 15.65 7.33
N GLY A 232 -6.35 15.14 6.59
CA GLY A 232 -6.33 15.19 5.14
C GLY A 232 -5.99 16.56 4.55
N LYS A 233 -5.59 17.54 5.38
CA LYS A 233 -5.18 18.86 4.88
C LYS A 233 -3.89 18.72 4.06
N ARG A 234 -3.86 19.34 2.86
CA ARG A 234 -2.63 19.43 2.08
C ARG A 234 -1.60 20.25 2.84
N MET A 235 -0.44 19.67 3.08
CA MET A 235 0.68 20.32 3.77
C MET A 235 1.64 20.98 2.78
N TRP A 236 1.90 20.31 1.65
CA TRP A 236 2.79 20.78 0.61
C TRP A 236 2.45 20.17 -0.75
N ILE A 237 3.01 20.78 -1.80
CA ILE A 237 3.03 20.28 -3.16
C ILE A 237 4.43 20.48 -3.75
N PHE A 238 4.92 19.44 -4.42
CA PHE A 238 6.15 19.48 -5.19
C PHE A 238 5.81 19.46 -6.67
N HIS A 239 6.19 20.52 -7.36
CA HIS A 239 5.95 20.65 -8.79
C HIS A 239 7.08 19.95 -9.56
N THR A 240 6.81 18.77 -10.08
CA THR A 240 7.77 17.99 -10.88
C THR A 240 8.15 18.68 -12.20
N VAL A 241 7.27 19.50 -12.73
CA VAL A 241 7.58 20.54 -13.71
C VAL A 241 7.51 21.88 -12.96
N PRO A 242 8.63 22.54 -12.70
CA PRO A 242 8.67 23.72 -11.85
C PRO A 242 7.92 24.89 -12.47
N LYS A 243 7.30 25.69 -11.62
CA LYS A 243 6.71 26.97 -12.00
C LYS A 243 7.78 28.06 -12.04
N LYS A 244 7.51 29.13 -12.80
CA LYS A 244 8.40 30.31 -12.87
C LYS A 244 8.79 30.80 -11.47
N GLY A 245 10.09 30.98 -11.26
CA GLY A 245 10.65 31.37 -9.97
C GLY A 245 10.92 30.22 -8.99
N GLN A 246 10.61 28.98 -9.34
CA GLN A 246 10.97 27.80 -8.54
C GLN A 246 12.33 27.24 -8.96
N PHE A 247 12.96 26.50 -8.04
CA PHE A 247 14.22 25.81 -8.31
C PHE A 247 14.11 24.89 -9.53
N GLY A 248 15.08 24.96 -10.42
CA GLY A 248 15.15 24.14 -11.63
C GLY A 248 14.35 24.68 -12.82
N TYR A 249 13.54 25.77 -12.67
CA TYR A 249 12.76 26.32 -13.79
C TYR A 249 13.65 26.71 -14.98
N ASP A 250 14.79 27.36 -14.75
CA ASP A 250 15.68 27.83 -15.80
C ASP A 250 16.35 26.72 -16.61
N SER A 251 16.30 25.49 -16.13
CA SER A 251 16.75 24.30 -16.90
C SER A 251 15.77 23.86 -17.98
N TRP A 252 14.52 24.37 -17.94
CA TRP A 252 13.48 24.09 -18.92
C TRP A 252 13.51 25.13 -20.05
N HIS A 253 14.33 24.86 -21.08
CA HIS A 253 14.53 25.82 -22.16
C HIS A 253 13.30 25.98 -23.08
N ASN A 254 13.25 27.10 -23.80
CA ASN A 254 12.24 27.40 -24.83
C ASN A 254 10.79 27.39 -24.32
N GLY A 255 10.54 27.75 -23.05
CA GLY A 255 9.22 27.76 -22.46
C GLY A 255 8.63 26.37 -22.23
N SER A 256 9.46 25.33 -22.21
CA SER A 256 8.98 23.96 -22.12
C SER A 256 8.33 23.63 -20.76
N ALA A 257 8.67 24.36 -19.70
CA ALA A 257 7.99 24.20 -18.40
C ALA A 257 6.51 24.57 -18.46
N GLU A 258 6.10 25.52 -19.30
CA GLU A 258 4.72 25.92 -19.48
C GLU A 258 3.94 24.93 -20.31
N THR A 259 4.55 24.35 -21.33
CA THR A 259 3.88 23.50 -22.33
C THR A 259 3.96 22.02 -22.06
N ASN A 260 4.98 21.53 -21.34
CA ASN A 260 5.09 20.11 -21.06
C ASN A 260 4.26 19.69 -19.86
N GLY A 261 3.80 18.44 -19.89
CA GLY A 261 3.06 17.79 -18.82
C GLY A 261 3.66 16.43 -18.46
N ASN A 262 2.84 15.56 -17.92
CA ASN A 262 3.20 14.27 -17.35
C ASN A 262 4.20 14.42 -16.18
N THR A 263 5.38 13.83 -16.24
CA THR A 263 6.39 13.82 -15.15
C THR A 263 5.80 13.37 -13.81
N GLY A 264 4.80 12.48 -13.86
CA GLY A 264 4.14 11.95 -12.67
C GLY A 264 5.02 10.93 -11.95
N VAL A 265 4.98 10.96 -10.62
CA VAL A 265 5.51 9.88 -9.78
C VAL A 265 4.43 8.82 -9.67
N TRP A 266 4.43 7.88 -10.59
CA TRP A 266 3.34 6.90 -10.79
C TRP A 266 3.57 5.57 -10.08
N THR A 267 4.77 5.34 -9.59
CA THR A 267 5.18 4.11 -8.90
C THR A 267 5.19 4.30 -7.38
N GLN A 268 5.58 3.27 -6.67
CA GLN A 268 5.76 3.34 -5.23
C GLN A 268 6.93 4.28 -4.87
N ILE A 269 6.72 5.10 -3.86
CA ILE A 269 7.73 5.99 -3.27
C ILE A 269 8.33 5.27 -2.06
N SER A 270 9.62 5.34 -1.90
CA SER A 270 10.40 4.83 -0.77
C SER A 270 11.42 5.88 -0.29
#